data_399a11605591114f11f409ca65a9d4c2
#
_entry.id   399a11605591114f11f409ca65a9d4c2
#
_cell.length_a   1.000
_cell.length_b   1.000
_cell.length_c   1.000
_cell.angle_alpha   90.00
_cell.angle_beta   90.00
_cell.angle_gamma   90.00
#
_symmetry.space_group_name_H-M   'P 1'
#
loop_
_entity.id
_entity.type
_entity.pdbx_description
1 polymer ?
#
loop_
_entity_poly.entity_id
_entity_poly.type
_entity_poly.pdbx_seq_one_letter_code
_entity_poly.pdbx_strand_id
1 'polypeptide(L)'
;MGAAESRLMPNSPKLVLVGILPQVLVLEAGDNAVWLSDAGNLKIEFDPQRCPFGSNIFQAPQGSQILSGPIRPGTNPGSYRYRLFLNDQMVGHGEILLR
;
A
#
# COMPACT_ATOMS: atom_id res chain seq x y z
N MET A 1 1.08 25.76 -15.64
CA MET A 1 0.18 25.26 -15.24
C MET A 1 -0.08 23.85 -15.35
N GLY A 2 0.73 23.09 -15.81
CA GLY A 2 0.49 21.70 -15.97
C GLY A 2 0.22 20.92 -14.72
N ALA A 3 0.68 21.40 -13.64
CA ALA A 3 0.46 20.66 -12.39
C ALA A 3 -1.00 20.48 -12.05
N ALA A 4 -1.82 21.22 -12.71
CA ALA A 4 -3.22 21.14 -12.40
C ALA A 4 -3.82 19.81 -12.69
N GLU A 5 -3.24 19.09 -13.63
CA GLU A 5 -3.89 17.90 -14.03
C GLU A 5 -3.86 16.81 -13.07
N SER A 6 -2.81 16.67 -12.34
CA SER A 6 -2.64 15.47 -11.52
C SER A 6 -3.69 15.37 -10.45
N ARG A 7 -4.15 16.49 -9.95
CA ARG A 7 -5.06 16.38 -8.84
C ARG A 7 -6.47 16.07 -9.25
N LEU A 8 -6.71 15.98 -10.53
CA LEU A 8 -8.04 15.71 -10.99
C LEU A 8 -8.37 14.23 -11.07
N MET A 9 -7.46 13.39 -10.67
CA MET A 9 -7.68 11.96 -10.74
C MET A 9 -8.19 11.46 -9.40
N PRO A 10 -9.50 11.35 -9.22
CA PRO A 10 -10.01 10.70 -8.02
C PRO A 10 -9.54 9.25 -8.08
N ASN A 11 -9.30 8.63 -7.02
CA ASN A 11 -8.82 7.24 -6.96
C ASN A 11 -7.45 7.04 -7.58
N SER A 12 -6.66 8.09 -7.68
CA SER A 12 -5.26 7.93 -8.11
C SER A 12 -4.50 7.12 -7.08
N PRO A 13 -3.55 6.29 -7.50
CA PRO A 13 -2.72 5.56 -6.55
C PRO A 13 -2.00 6.50 -5.61
N LYS A 14 -1.90 6.11 -4.36
CA LYS A 14 -1.12 6.81 -3.36
C LYS A 14 0.23 6.13 -3.23
N LEU A 15 1.31 6.87 -3.48
CA LEU A 15 2.65 6.31 -3.44
C LEU A 15 3.14 6.21 -2.00
N VAL A 16 3.60 5.03 -1.62
CA VAL A 16 4.22 4.80 -0.32
C VAL A 16 5.66 4.41 -0.53
N LEU A 17 6.58 5.20 0.01
CA LEU A 17 7.99 4.86 -0.02
C LEU A 17 8.29 4.03 1.22
N VAL A 18 8.70 2.79 1.00
CA VAL A 18 8.93 1.87 2.09
C VAL A 18 10.26 2.15 2.74
N GLY A 19 10.24 2.37 4.06
CA GLY A 19 11.42 2.58 4.85
C GLY A 19 11.42 1.64 6.05
N ILE A 20 12.29 1.93 7.01
CA ILE A 20 12.40 1.09 8.20
C ILE A 20 11.27 1.39 9.19
N LEU A 21 10.87 2.64 9.26
CA LEU A 21 9.87 3.07 10.23
C LEU A 21 8.47 2.75 9.73
N PRO A 22 7.52 2.50 10.64
CA PRO A 22 6.14 2.29 10.27
C PRO A 22 5.59 3.50 9.52
N GLN A 23 4.75 3.26 8.54
CA GLN A 23 4.13 4.31 7.75
C GLN A 23 2.62 4.14 7.81
N VAL A 24 1.93 5.26 7.84
CA VAL A 24 0.47 5.28 7.81
C VAL A 24 0.04 5.95 6.53
N LEU A 25 -0.78 5.26 5.75
CA LEU A 25 -1.34 5.80 4.53
C LEU A 25 -2.84 5.90 4.69
N VAL A 26 -3.37 7.09 4.53
CA VAL A 26 -4.81 7.34 4.67
C VAL A 26 -5.45 7.20 3.31
N LEU A 27 -6.41 6.30 3.19
CA LEU A 27 -7.13 6.04 1.95
C LEU A 27 -8.63 6.18 2.15
N GLU A 28 -9.32 6.37 1.04
CA GLU A 28 -10.78 6.38 1.00
C GLU A 28 -11.25 5.29 0.05
N ALA A 29 -12.53 4.98 0.09
CA ALA A 29 -13.09 3.96 -0.78
C ALA A 29 -12.73 4.23 -2.23
N GLY A 30 -12.28 3.21 -2.94
CA GLY A 30 -11.89 3.33 -4.34
C GLY A 30 -10.44 3.73 -4.57
N ASP A 31 -9.72 4.14 -3.53
CA ASP A 31 -8.31 4.49 -3.67
C ASP A 31 -7.45 3.25 -3.86
N ASN A 32 -6.27 3.47 -4.44
CA ASN A 32 -5.25 2.45 -4.61
C ASN A 32 -4.00 2.85 -3.86
N ALA A 33 -3.16 1.88 -3.54
CA ALA A 33 -1.84 2.13 -2.99
C ALA A 33 -0.77 1.62 -3.93
N VAL A 34 0.39 2.28 -3.91
CA VAL A 34 1.56 1.86 -4.66
C VAL A 34 2.73 1.81 -3.68
N TRP A 35 3.41 0.69 -3.64
CA TRP A 35 4.63 0.56 -2.84
C TRP A 35 5.83 0.39 -3.75
N LEU A 36 6.95 0.93 -3.31
CA LEU A 36 8.19 0.86 -4.05
C LEU A 36 9.35 0.77 -3.06
N SER A 37 10.31 -0.07 -3.36
CA SER A 37 11.53 -0.16 -2.57
C SER A 37 12.74 -0.36 -3.46
N ASP A 38 13.78 0.44 -3.24
CA ASP A 38 15.07 0.25 -3.90
C ASP A 38 16.04 -0.55 -3.01
N ALA A 39 15.63 -0.87 -1.80
CA ALA A 39 16.52 -1.52 -0.84
C ALA A 39 16.60 -3.03 -1.02
N GLY A 40 15.60 -3.63 -1.67
CA GLY A 40 15.58 -5.07 -1.86
C GLY A 40 14.24 -5.53 -2.41
N ASN A 41 14.09 -6.84 -2.52
CA ASN A 41 12.84 -7.44 -2.96
C ASN A 41 11.78 -7.21 -1.88
N LEU A 42 10.69 -6.60 -2.27
CA LEU A 42 9.66 -6.16 -1.33
C LEU A 42 8.52 -7.17 -1.26
N LYS A 43 8.10 -7.48 -0.04
CA LYS A 43 6.87 -8.21 0.18
C LYS A 43 6.04 -7.49 1.23
N ILE A 44 4.76 -7.38 0.98
CA ILE A 44 3.79 -6.77 1.86
C ILE A 44 2.74 -7.81 2.19
N GLU A 45 2.49 -8.02 3.48
CA GLU A 45 1.58 -9.07 3.90
C GLU A 45 0.59 -8.53 4.92
N PHE A 46 -0.69 -8.58 4.56
CA PHE A 46 -1.78 -8.29 5.48
C PHE A 46 -2.29 -9.58 6.10
N ASP A 47 -2.95 -9.46 7.25
CA ASP A 47 -3.72 -10.57 7.79
C ASP A 47 -4.83 -10.89 6.78
N PRO A 48 -4.98 -12.15 6.36
CA PRO A 48 -5.99 -12.48 5.36
C PRO A 48 -7.42 -12.18 5.82
N GLN A 49 -7.64 -12.12 7.13
CA GLN A 49 -8.97 -11.80 7.64
C GLN A 49 -9.18 -10.31 7.88
N ARG A 50 -8.13 -9.51 7.69
CA ARG A 50 -8.24 -8.07 7.89
C ARG A 50 -7.40 -7.37 6.84
N CYS A 51 -7.90 -7.41 5.60
CA CYS A 51 -7.22 -6.83 4.47
C CYS A 51 -8.21 -6.03 3.64
N PRO A 52 -7.88 -4.77 3.27
CA PRO A 52 -8.81 -3.95 2.50
C PRO A 52 -8.75 -4.20 1.00
N PHE A 53 -7.79 -5.01 0.54
CA PHE A 53 -7.57 -5.24 -0.89
C PHE A 53 -7.98 -6.65 -1.29
N GLY A 54 -7.99 -6.90 -2.59
CA GLY A 54 -8.37 -8.21 -3.09
C GLY A 54 -7.35 -9.31 -2.84
N SER A 55 -6.11 -8.95 -2.53
CA SER A 55 -5.05 -9.89 -2.15
C SER A 55 -4.45 -9.44 -0.85
N ASN A 56 -4.01 -10.38 -0.02
CA ASN A 56 -3.36 -10.05 1.24
C ASN A 56 -1.83 -10.12 1.18
N ILE A 57 -1.28 -10.59 0.07
CA ILE A 57 0.17 -10.65 -0.12
C ILE A 57 0.52 -10.02 -1.45
N PHE A 58 1.51 -9.12 -1.43
CA PHE A 58 2.02 -8.45 -2.62
C PHE A 58 3.53 -8.57 -2.62
N GLN A 59 4.11 -8.84 -3.78
CA GLN A 59 5.56 -8.99 -3.92
C GLN A 59 6.05 -8.33 -5.20
N ALA A 60 7.23 -7.75 -5.13
CA ALA A 60 7.91 -7.22 -6.32
C ALA A 60 9.42 -7.25 -6.10
N PRO A 61 10.19 -7.47 -7.17
CA PRO A 61 11.63 -7.37 -7.06
C PRO A 61 12.08 -5.94 -6.79
N GLN A 62 13.33 -5.81 -6.37
CA GLN A 62 13.92 -4.51 -6.08
C GLN A 62 13.72 -3.55 -7.26
N GLY A 63 13.29 -2.34 -6.95
CA GLY A 63 13.09 -1.31 -7.96
C GLY A 63 11.77 -1.37 -8.70
N SER A 64 10.96 -2.40 -8.46
CA SER A 64 9.66 -2.53 -9.11
C SER A 64 8.53 -2.09 -8.20
N GLN A 65 7.48 -1.56 -8.78
CA GLN A 65 6.31 -1.11 -8.04
C GLN A 65 5.39 -2.27 -7.73
N ILE A 66 4.73 -2.17 -6.57
CA ILE A 66 3.60 -3.03 -6.23
C ILE A 66 2.35 -2.18 -6.32
N LEU A 67 1.38 -2.65 -7.09
CA LEU A 67 0.07 -2.00 -7.19
C LEU A 67 -0.94 -2.82 -6.38
N SER A 68 -1.60 -2.17 -5.43
CA SER A 68 -2.54 -2.88 -4.57
C SER A 68 -3.85 -3.24 -5.27
N GLY A 69 -4.19 -2.50 -6.30
CA GLY A 69 -5.55 -2.48 -6.78
C GLY A 69 -6.44 -1.66 -5.86
N PRO A 70 -7.71 -1.51 -6.18
CA PRO A 70 -8.60 -0.67 -5.40
C PRO A 70 -8.99 -1.33 -4.07
N ILE A 71 -9.36 -0.51 -3.11
CA ILE A 71 -10.00 -0.96 -1.89
C ILE A 71 -11.26 -1.74 -2.28
N ARG A 72 -11.48 -2.89 -1.69
CA ARG A 72 -12.65 -3.71 -2.01
C ARG A 72 -13.94 -2.98 -1.59
N PRO A 73 -14.99 -3.02 -2.42
CA PRO A 73 -16.27 -2.44 -2.03
C PRO A 73 -16.78 -3.06 -0.73
N GLY A 74 -17.36 -2.23 0.13
CA GLY A 74 -17.91 -2.71 1.39
C GLY A 74 -16.91 -2.90 2.49
N THR A 75 -15.63 -2.56 2.27
CA THR A 75 -14.62 -2.63 3.31
C THR A 75 -14.91 -1.60 4.38
N ASN A 76 -14.92 -2.02 5.63
CA ASN A 76 -15.21 -1.14 6.74
C ASN A 76 -14.07 -0.15 6.98
N PRO A 77 -14.40 1.11 7.33
CA PRO A 77 -13.37 2.04 7.75
C PRO A 77 -12.62 1.49 8.96
N GLY A 78 -11.35 1.88 9.08
CA GLY A 78 -10.54 1.46 10.19
C GLY A 78 -9.09 1.26 9.78
N SER A 79 -8.34 0.64 10.68
CA SER A 79 -6.92 0.43 10.53
C SER A 79 -6.65 -0.99 10.02
N TYR A 80 -5.82 -1.08 9.00
CA TYR A 80 -5.42 -2.34 8.39
C TYR A 80 -3.91 -2.39 8.36
N ARG A 81 -3.34 -3.20 9.23
CA ARG A 81 -1.88 -3.27 9.38
C ARG A 81 -1.29 -4.32 8.46
N TYR A 82 -0.06 -4.08 8.04
CA TYR A 82 0.65 -5.04 7.22
C TYR A 82 2.10 -5.16 7.67
N ARG A 83 2.71 -6.28 7.35
CA ARG A 83 4.12 -6.54 7.60
C ARG A 83 4.91 -6.23 6.34
N LEU A 84 6.10 -5.68 6.53
CA LEU A 84 7.02 -5.35 5.45
C LEU A 84 8.21 -6.29 5.50
N PHE A 85 8.52 -6.89 4.37
CA PHE A 85 9.68 -7.76 4.24
C PHE A 85 10.56 -7.24 3.12
N LEU A 86 11.87 -7.22 3.36
CA LEU A 86 12.87 -6.97 2.33
C LEU A 86 13.76 -8.19 2.25
N ASN A 87 13.89 -8.77 1.07
CA ASN A 87 14.70 -9.96 0.85
C ASN A 87 14.32 -11.07 1.85
N ASP A 88 13.02 -11.25 2.04
CA ASP A 88 12.43 -12.27 2.93
C ASP A 88 12.68 -12.07 4.42
N GLN A 89 13.17 -10.91 4.81
CA GLN A 89 13.33 -10.58 6.22
C GLN A 89 12.37 -9.49 6.63
N MET A 90 11.65 -9.70 7.71
CA MET A 90 10.72 -8.68 8.20
C MET A 90 11.50 -7.48 8.70
N VAL A 91 11.19 -6.31 8.15
CA VAL A 91 11.89 -5.09 8.51
C VAL A 91 10.99 -4.06 9.17
N GLY A 92 9.70 -4.30 9.22
CA GLY A 92 8.81 -3.35 9.85
C GLY A 92 7.35 -3.61 9.53
N HIS A 93 6.53 -2.63 9.85
CA HIS A 93 5.10 -2.66 9.66
C HIS A 93 4.63 -1.37 9.02
N GLY A 94 3.49 -1.44 8.38
CA GLY A 94 2.80 -0.25 7.92
C GLY A 94 1.32 -0.36 8.24
N GLU A 95 0.59 0.66 7.89
CA GLU A 95 -0.83 0.72 8.20
C GLU A 95 -1.56 1.46 7.11
N ILE A 96 -2.69 0.89 6.68
CA ILE A 96 -3.67 1.61 5.87
C ILE A 96 -4.77 2.06 6.82
N LEU A 97 -5.01 3.35 6.86
CA LEU A 97 -6.13 3.90 7.61
C LEU A 97 -7.22 4.25 6.60
N LEU A 98 -8.28 3.44 6.60
CA LEU A 98 -9.38 3.65 5.66
C LEU A 98 -10.44 4.53 6.31
N ARG A 99 -10.77 5.59 5.61
CA ARG A 99 -11.78 6.55 6.08
C ARG A 99 -13.13 6.31 5.47
#